data_91a7bb56758cdb218a9eff1123a93e8e
#
_entry.id   91a7bb56758cdb218a9eff1123a93e8e
#
_cell.length_a   1.000
_cell.length_b   1.000
_cell.length_c   1.000
_cell.angle_alpha   90.00
_cell.angle_beta   90.00
_cell.angle_gamma   90.00
#
_symmetry.space_group_name_H-M   'P 1'
#
loop_
_entity.id
_entity.type
_entity.pdbx_description
1 polymer ?
#
loop_
_entity_poly.entity_id
_entity_poly.type
_entity_poly.pdbx_seq_one_letter_code
_entity_poly.pdbx_strand_id
1 'polypeptide(L)'
;MKLRRVPEDFFVEEISDFPIGKTGDHAVYRLSKTGLGTLEAVDAIIQRWKIERRKMSWGGLKDRHAVTAQFLTIYRGPKHNLEQKSLQLEYLGQSHKDFTAADIQANRFSLVLRSLGDDDVTFAEQALKETQRSGIPNYFDDQRFGSMSAAGEFIARPWIEGNYERTLWLTFAEPHPFDRSEEKVEKQILRDHWGDWQTCKAKLSRSHRRSVVTYLCDKPTDFRGAWARVKVDLRSLYLAAYQSFLWNEMAVEYFRQICPPESLMDVTLKTGPVPFFRELPDDIRLKLQQMSLPLPSARQKLDPGPIADLLD
;
A
#
# COMPACT_ATOMS: atom_id res chain seq x y z
N MET A 1 -7.67 -22.14 10.89
CA MET A 1 -6.44 -21.32 10.76
C MET A 1 -6.64 -19.91 11.31
N LYS A 2 -5.69 -19.34 12.06
CA LYS A 2 -5.69 -17.95 12.53
C LYS A 2 -4.35 -17.28 12.21
N LEU A 3 -4.42 -16.07 11.65
CA LEU A 3 -3.27 -15.23 11.28
C LEU A 3 -3.20 -14.01 12.21
N ARG A 4 -1.99 -13.56 12.56
CA ARG A 4 -1.72 -12.30 13.29
C ARG A 4 -2.59 -12.14 14.54
N ARG A 5 -2.71 -13.19 15.35
CA ARG A 5 -3.51 -13.15 16.59
C ARG A 5 -2.90 -12.20 17.61
N VAL A 6 -1.59 -12.18 17.69
CA VAL A 6 -0.78 -11.26 18.50
C VAL A 6 0.30 -10.63 17.60
N PRO A 7 0.88 -9.47 17.96
CA PRO A 7 1.93 -8.84 17.16
C PRO A 7 3.11 -9.76 16.85
N GLU A 8 3.47 -10.64 17.79
CA GLU A 8 4.57 -11.59 17.66
C GLU A 8 4.34 -12.68 16.61
N ASP A 9 3.11 -12.86 16.15
CA ASP A 9 2.78 -13.80 15.06
C ASP A 9 3.19 -13.27 13.68
N PHE A 10 3.58 -11.99 13.60
CA PHE A 10 3.97 -11.35 12.35
C PHE A 10 5.22 -10.51 12.55
N PHE A 11 6.36 -11.04 12.13
CA PHE A 11 7.63 -10.34 12.16
C PHE A 11 8.01 -9.85 10.76
N VAL A 12 8.40 -8.58 10.65
CA VAL A 12 8.86 -7.95 9.40
C VAL A 12 10.20 -7.28 9.62
N GLU A 13 11.19 -7.64 8.81
CA GLU A 13 12.54 -7.11 8.86
C GLU A 13 12.92 -6.49 7.51
N GLU A 14 13.35 -5.22 7.51
CA GLU A 14 13.99 -4.63 6.32
C GLU A 14 15.38 -5.21 6.11
N ILE A 15 15.66 -5.57 4.85
CA ILE A 15 16.97 -5.99 4.38
C ILE A 15 17.55 -4.86 3.53
N SER A 16 18.77 -4.45 3.84
CA SER A 16 19.47 -3.38 3.15
C SER A 16 20.99 -3.58 3.27
N ASP A 17 21.72 -3.15 2.24
CA ASP A 17 23.16 -2.99 2.21
C ASP A 17 23.59 -1.54 2.42
N PHE A 18 22.74 -0.74 3.05
CA PHE A 18 22.98 0.67 3.32
C PHE A 18 24.36 0.88 3.98
N PRO A 19 25.18 1.82 3.45
CA PRO A 19 26.54 1.98 3.94
C PRO A 19 26.57 2.56 5.36
N ILE A 20 27.06 1.79 6.30
CA ILE A 20 27.23 2.15 7.71
C ILE A 20 28.71 2.15 8.04
N GLY A 21 29.22 3.29 8.47
CA GLY A 21 30.63 3.49 8.81
C GLY A 21 30.81 4.20 10.16
N LYS A 22 31.99 4.76 10.35
CA LYS A 22 32.36 5.53 11.56
C LYS A 22 32.20 7.04 11.40
N THR A 23 32.06 7.52 10.15
CA THR A 23 32.02 8.93 9.79
C THR A 23 30.77 9.26 8.97
N GLY A 24 30.37 10.53 8.99
CA GLY A 24 29.19 11.05 8.31
C GLY A 24 28.31 11.84 9.24
N ASP A 25 27.42 12.63 8.68
CA ASP A 25 26.50 13.50 9.44
C ASP A 25 25.18 12.80 9.83
N HIS A 26 24.90 11.61 9.30
CA HIS A 26 23.67 10.86 9.58
C HIS A 26 23.95 9.70 10.52
N ALA A 27 23.44 9.76 11.73
CA ALA A 27 23.43 8.63 12.64
C ALA A 27 22.43 7.58 12.15
N VAL A 28 22.89 6.34 11.97
CA VAL A 28 22.11 5.21 11.45
C VAL A 28 21.64 4.35 12.60
N TYR A 29 20.38 3.97 12.55
CA TYR A 29 19.78 3.15 13.60
C TYR A 29 18.96 2.01 13.02
N ARG A 30 18.84 0.93 13.78
CA ARG A 30 17.82 -0.11 13.63
C ARG A 30 16.70 0.16 14.62
N LEU A 31 15.50 0.44 14.11
CA LEU A 31 14.29 0.60 14.89
C LEU A 31 13.56 -0.73 14.97
N SER A 32 13.51 -1.32 16.17
CA SER A 32 12.65 -2.46 16.49
C SER A 32 11.43 -1.99 17.28
N LYS A 33 10.21 -2.41 16.87
CA LYS A 33 8.97 -2.01 17.53
C LYS A 33 7.95 -3.14 17.56
N THR A 34 7.09 -3.16 18.59
CA THR A 34 6.02 -4.15 18.77
C THR A 34 4.71 -3.45 19.08
N GLY A 35 3.67 -3.77 18.30
CA GLY A 35 2.33 -3.21 18.50
C GLY A 35 2.23 -1.69 18.27
N LEU A 36 3.19 -1.08 17.59
CA LEU A 36 3.33 0.36 17.39
C LEU A 36 3.50 0.68 15.90
N GLY A 37 2.82 1.71 15.38
CA GLY A 37 3.02 2.20 14.00
C GLY A 37 4.34 2.94 13.84
N THR A 38 4.90 2.98 12.62
CA THR A 38 6.18 3.68 12.36
C THR A 38 6.11 5.16 12.73
N LEU A 39 5.02 5.86 12.39
CA LEU A 39 4.88 7.29 12.69
C LEU A 39 4.78 7.54 14.20
N GLU A 40 4.08 6.68 14.94
CA GLU A 40 4.00 6.74 16.41
C GLU A 40 5.38 6.52 17.05
N ALA A 41 6.16 5.58 16.52
CA ALA A 41 7.53 5.34 16.97
C ALA A 41 8.44 6.54 16.72
N VAL A 42 8.35 7.13 15.53
CA VAL A 42 9.08 8.35 15.16
C VAL A 42 8.72 9.51 16.08
N ASP A 43 7.43 9.72 16.37
CA ASP A 43 6.98 10.79 17.28
C ASP A 43 7.49 10.55 18.71
N ALA A 44 7.53 9.31 19.20
CA ALA A 44 8.10 8.97 20.50
C ALA A 44 9.62 9.27 20.57
N ILE A 45 10.37 8.97 19.51
CA ILE A 45 11.81 9.28 19.41
C ILE A 45 12.02 10.81 19.42
N ILE A 46 11.24 11.55 18.63
CA ILE A 46 11.27 13.01 18.55
C ILE A 46 11.06 13.63 19.94
N GLN A 47 10.03 13.18 20.64
CA GLN A 47 9.71 13.67 21.99
C GLN A 47 10.82 13.35 23.00
N ARG A 48 11.36 12.13 22.95
CA ARG A 48 12.40 11.68 23.90
C ARG A 48 13.73 12.39 23.72
N TRP A 49 14.15 12.56 22.46
CA TRP A 49 15.44 13.17 22.14
C TRP A 49 15.35 14.67 21.80
N LYS A 50 14.13 15.23 21.76
CA LYS A 50 13.84 16.64 21.41
C LYS A 50 14.47 17.06 20.06
N ILE A 51 14.33 16.19 19.08
CA ILE A 51 14.85 16.40 17.72
C ILE A 51 13.73 16.86 16.79
N GLU A 52 14.11 17.52 15.70
CA GLU A 52 13.17 17.97 14.70
C GLU A 52 12.84 16.84 13.73
N ARG A 53 11.55 16.66 13.38
CA ARG A 53 11.10 15.64 12.44
C ARG A 53 11.84 15.69 11.10
N ARG A 54 12.18 16.87 10.58
CA ARG A 54 12.89 17.03 9.31
C ARG A 54 14.30 16.44 9.29
N LYS A 55 14.87 16.14 10.45
CA LYS A 55 16.19 15.50 10.60
C LYS A 55 16.13 13.99 10.50
N MET A 56 14.93 13.40 10.51
CA MET A 56 14.72 11.95 10.46
C MET A 56 14.29 11.51 9.08
N SER A 57 14.88 10.41 8.61
CA SER A 57 14.50 9.75 7.36
C SER A 57 14.40 8.24 7.55
N TRP A 58 13.46 7.61 6.85
CA TRP A 58 13.23 6.15 6.84
C TRP A 58 12.62 5.73 5.50
N GLY A 59 12.77 4.43 5.15
CA GLY A 59 12.39 3.94 3.83
C GLY A 59 10.89 3.72 3.62
N GLY A 60 10.13 3.43 4.68
CA GLY A 60 8.71 3.13 4.55
C GLY A 60 8.00 2.90 5.87
N LEU A 61 6.67 2.77 5.81
CA LEU A 61 5.86 2.45 6.97
C LEU A 61 5.83 0.94 7.19
N LYS A 62 5.83 0.51 8.46
CA LYS A 62 5.64 -0.88 8.87
C LYS A 62 4.39 -1.03 9.72
N ASP A 63 3.77 -2.17 9.61
CA ASP A 63 2.53 -2.53 10.31
C ASP A 63 2.60 -2.24 11.80
N ARG A 64 1.45 -1.81 12.35
CA ARG A 64 1.28 -1.61 13.79
C ARG A 64 1.11 -2.95 14.52
N HIS A 65 0.27 -3.84 14.00
CA HIS A 65 0.00 -5.15 14.60
C HIS A 65 1.03 -6.18 14.13
N ALA A 66 2.29 -5.94 14.52
CA ALA A 66 3.46 -6.72 14.14
C ALA A 66 4.64 -6.45 15.10
N VAL A 67 5.64 -7.30 15.06
CA VAL A 67 7.00 -6.98 15.46
C VAL A 67 7.77 -6.60 14.20
N THR A 68 8.41 -5.44 14.20
CA THR A 68 9.10 -4.97 12.98
C THR A 68 10.48 -4.43 13.29
N ALA A 69 11.42 -4.68 12.38
CA ALA A 69 12.77 -4.10 12.40
C ALA A 69 13.01 -3.34 11.09
N GLN A 70 13.34 -2.06 11.18
CA GLN A 70 13.56 -1.19 10.02
C GLN A 70 14.72 -0.24 10.26
N PHE A 71 15.32 0.27 9.19
CA PHE A 71 16.34 1.28 9.27
C PHE A 71 15.75 2.69 9.31
N LEU A 72 16.45 3.57 10.02
CA LEU A 72 16.23 5.02 9.95
C LEU A 72 17.54 5.76 10.17
N THR A 73 17.60 6.99 9.68
CA THR A 73 18.71 7.89 9.90
C THR A 73 18.24 9.18 10.57
N ILE A 74 19.13 9.77 11.35
CA ILE A 74 18.90 11.07 12.00
C ILE A 74 20.11 11.96 11.72
N TYR A 75 19.88 13.08 11.03
CA TYR A 75 20.92 14.06 10.78
C TYR A 75 21.45 14.64 12.10
N ARG A 76 22.76 14.45 12.35
CA ARG A 76 23.45 14.77 13.61
C ARG A 76 22.75 14.21 14.84
N GLY A 77 22.22 12.99 14.70
CA GLY A 77 21.52 12.28 15.77
C GLY A 77 22.45 11.80 16.89
N PRO A 78 21.89 11.45 18.08
CA PRO A 78 22.63 10.92 19.21
C PRO A 78 23.31 9.59 18.87
N LYS A 79 24.57 9.41 19.25
CA LYS A 79 25.36 8.18 18.98
C LYS A 79 25.17 7.13 20.07
N HIS A 80 23.95 6.85 20.47
CA HIS A 80 23.62 5.87 21.51
C HIS A 80 22.22 5.29 21.29
N ASN A 81 21.92 4.20 21.95
CA ASN A 81 20.66 3.49 21.88
C ASN A 81 19.54 4.22 22.64
N LEU A 82 18.30 3.90 22.29
CA LEU A 82 17.09 4.27 23.03
C LEU A 82 16.25 3.02 23.25
N GLU A 83 15.82 2.81 24.51
CA GLU A 83 14.93 1.73 24.89
C GLU A 83 13.67 2.29 25.55
N GLN A 84 12.54 1.80 25.11
CA GLN A 84 11.21 2.03 25.66
C GLN A 84 10.39 0.74 25.57
N LYS A 85 9.28 0.65 26.30
CA LYS A 85 8.47 -0.58 26.42
C LYS A 85 8.14 -1.28 25.10
N SER A 86 7.83 -0.51 24.02
CA SER A 86 7.40 -1.05 22.72
C SER A 86 8.32 -0.64 21.58
N LEU A 87 9.47 -0.04 21.88
CA LEU A 87 10.38 0.53 20.91
C LEU A 87 11.82 0.40 21.41
N GLN A 88 12.68 -0.13 20.54
CA GLN A 88 14.14 -0.14 20.71
C GLN A 88 14.77 0.50 19.50
N LEU A 89 15.70 1.40 19.73
CA LEU A 89 16.49 2.05 18.71
C LEU A 89 17.97 1.76 18.98
N GLU A 90 18.54 0.90 18.17
CA GLU A 90 19.94 0.51 18.23
C GLU A 90 20.78 1.40 17.32
N TYR A 91 21.80 2.06 17.85
CA TYR A 91 22.74 2.83 17.06
C TYR A 91 23.73 1.92 16.34
N LEU A 92 23.79 2.00 15.03
CA LEU A 92 24.62 1.11 14.20
C LEU A 92 25.91 1.80 13.69
N GLY A 93 25.92 3.13 13.60
CA GLY A 93 27.06 3.87 13.07
C GLY A 93 26.65 5.17 12.38
N GLN A 94 27.47 5.63 11.44
CA GLN A 94 27.27 6.87 10.70
C GLN A 94 27.19 6.61 9.20
N SER A 95 26.52 7.51 8.47
CA SER A 95 26.49 7.55 7.00
C SER A 95 26.62 8.98 6.49
N HIS A 96 27.09 9.12 5.25
CA HIS A 96 27.15 10.41 4.57
C HIS A 96 25.83 10.82 3.89
N LYS A 97 24.85 9.89 3.83
CA LYS A 97 23.51 10.13 3.27
C LYS A 97 22.42 9.66 4.22
N ASP A 98 21.20 10.13 4.03
CA ASP A 98 20.01 9.64 4.70
C ASP A 98 19.51 8.31 4.10
N PHE A 99 18.76 7.53 4.90
CA PHE A 99 18.13 6.28 4.48
C PHE A 99 16.76 6.56 3.88
N THR A 100 16.49 6.02 2.70
CA THR A 100 15.24 6.24 1.94
C THR A 100 14.62 4.92 1.47
N ALA A 101 13.45 4.98 0.85
CA ALA A 101 12.80 3.81 0.26
C ALA A 101 13.65 3.12 -0.82
N ALA A 102 14.52 3.86 -1.52
CA ALA A 102 15.42 3.33 -2.54
C ALA A 102 16.56 2.45 -1.96
N ASP A 103 16.82 2.59 -0.66
CA ASP A 103 17.87 1.82 0.03
C ASP A 103 17.34 0.47 0.57
N ILE A 104 16.03 0.21 0.49
CA ILE A 104 15.42 -1.08 0.88
C ILE A 104 15.60 -2.07 -0.27
N GLN A 105 16.35 -3.14 -0.04
CA GLN A 105 16.49 -4.24 -1.01
C GLN A 105 15.31 -5.20 -0.96
N ALA A 106 14.88 -5.57 0.26
CA ALA A 106 13.82 -6.53 0.50
C ALA A 106 13.19 -6.36 1.90
N ASN A 107 12.09 -7.05 2.12
CA ASN A 107 11.55 -7.29 3.45
C ASN A 107 11.49 -8.80 3.69
N ARG A 108 12.00 -9.23 4.85
CA ARG A 108 11.86 -10.62 5.32
C ARG A 108 10.63 -10.70 6.21
N PHE A 109 9.81 -11.70 5.97
CA PHE A 109 8.61 -11.96 6.75
C PHE A 109 8.73 -13.29 7.49
N SER A 110 8.32 -13.29 8.77
CA SER A 110 8.11 -14.52 9.54
C SER A 110 6.67 -14.49 10.07
N LEU A 111 5.91 -15.53 9.76
CA LEU A 111 4.50 -15.62 10.14
C LEU A 111 4.27 -16.88 10.98
N VAL A 112 3.50 -16.72 12.05
CA VAL A 112 3.02 -17.84 12.86
C VAL A 112 1.55 -18.09 12.51
N LEU A 113 1.29 -19.28 12.01
CA LEU A 113 -0.06 -19.79 11.76
C LEU A 113 -0.54 -20.54 12.99
N ARG A 114 -1.70 -20.19 13.54
CA ARG A 114 -2.26 -20.84 14.73
C ARG A 114 -3.54 -21.59 14.43
N SER A 115 -3.88 -22.53 15.31
CA SER A 115 -5.11 -23.32 15.24
C SER A 115 -5.20 -24.10 13.91
N LEU A 116 -4.14 -24.81 13.57
CA LEU A 116 -4.06 -25.76 12.48
C LEU A 116 -4.37 -27.18 13.03
N GLY A 117 -5.09 -27.99 12.26
CA GLY A 117 -5.15 -29.44 12.43
C GLY A 117 -3.97 -30.13 11.73
N ASP A 118 -3.79 -31.42 11.99
CA ASP A 118 -2.66 -32.17 11.40
C ASP A 118 -2.75 -32.21 9.86
N ASP A 119 -3.95 -32.34 9.31
CA ASP A 119 -4.19 -32.31 7.85
C ASP A 119 -3.83 -30.93 7.26
N ASP A 120 -4.15 -29.83 7.98
CA ASP A 120 -3.81 -28.47 7.56
C ASP A 120 -2.28 -28.26 7.49
N VAL A 121 -1.53 -28.86 8.43
CA VAL A 121 -0.05 -28.77 8.45
C VAL A 121 0.52 -29.48 7.24
N THR A 122 0.09 -30.72 6.98
CA THR A 122 0.54 -31.51 5.82
C THR A 122 0.26 -30.76 4.51
N PHE A 123 -0.95 -30.23 4.36
CA PHE A 123 -1.33 -29.43 3.20
C PHE A 123 -0.46 -28.17 3.03
N ALA A 124 -0.24 -27.43 4.13
CA ALA A 124 0.58 -26.22 4.11
C ALA A 124 2.04 -26.52 3.74
N GLU A 125 2.62 -27.61 4.24
CA GLU A 125 3.99 -28.02 3.87
C GLU A 125 4.09 -28.37 2.37
N GLN A 126 3.09 -29.06 1.83
CA GLN A 126 3.05 -29.35 0.40
C GLN A 126 2.90 -28.08 -0.43
N ALA A 127 1.97 -27.18 -0.08
CA ALA A 127 1.78 -25.91 -0.76
C ALA A 127 3.03 -25.02 -0.72
N LEU A 128 3.78 -25.02 0.39
CA LEU A 128 5.06 -24.30 0.49
C LEU A 128 6.13 -24.89 -0.45
N LYS A 129 6.22 -26.20 -0.58
CA LYS A 129 7.16 -26.86 -1.53
C LYS A 129 6.81 -26.48 -2.97
N GLU A 130 5.53 -26.51 -3.33
CA GLU A 130 5.06 -26.08 -4.65
C GLU A 130 5.37 -24.60 -4.91
N THR A 131 5.11 -23.73 -3.92
CA THR A 131 5.44 -22.31 -4.01
C THR A 131 6.94 -22.05 -4.18
N GLN A 132 7.79 -22.79 -3.47
CA GLN A 132 9.24 -22.70 -3.64
C GLN A 132 9.70 -23.10 -5.03
N ARG A 133 9.04 -24.10 -5.64
CA ARG A 133 9.37 -24.57 -6.99
C ARG A 133 8.83 -23.66 -8.08
N SER A 134 7.56 -23.34 -8.03
CA SER A 134 6.84 -22.62 -9.11
C SER A 134 6.85 -21.09 -8.94
N GLY A 135 7.12 -20.60 -7.74
CA GLY A 135 6.93 -19.18 -7.41
C GLY A 135 5.45 -18.84 -7.17
N ILE A 136 5.20 -17.57 -6.93
CA ILE A 136 3.85 -17.01 -6.84
C ILE A 136 3.76 -15.75 -7.70
N PRO A 137 2.60 -15.46 -8.32
CA PRO A 137 2.36 -14.18 -8.97
C PRO A 137 2.46 -13.04 -7.96
N ASN A 138 3.09 -11.93 -8.35
CA ASN A 138 3.28 -10.78 -7.47
C ASN A 138 2.15 -9.75 -7.63
N TYR A 139 0.89 -10.22 -7.49
CA TYR A 139 -0.27 -9.32 -7.57
C TYR A 139 -0.29 -8.29 -6.44
N PHE A 140 -0.85 -7.12 -6.75
CA PHE A 140 -1.30 -6.19 -5.73
C PHE A 140 -2.51 -6.80 -5.00
N ASP A 141 -2.43 -6.84 -3.68
CA ASP A 141 -3.43 -7.44 -2.80
C ASP A 141 -4.59 -6.47 -2.48
N ASP A 142 -5.68 -6.99 -1.94
CA ASP A 142 -6.93 -6.31 -1.56
C ASP A 142 -6.73 -5.02 -0.76
N GLN A 143 -5.69 -4.96 0.07
CA GLN A 143 -5.33 -3.76 0.82
C GLN A 143 -5.04 -2.56 -0.10
N ARG A 144 -4.53 -2.81 -1.31
CA ARG A 144 -4.25 -1.78 -2.32
C ARG A 144 -5.52 -1.14 -2.86
N PHE A 145 -6.62 -1.86 -2.84
CA PHE A 145 -7.91 -1.48 -3.43
C PHE A 145 -8.90 -0.91 -2.41
N GLY A 146 -8.40 -0.35 -1.31
CA GLY A 146 -9.22 0.27 -0.26
C GLY A 146 -10.06 1.46 -0.73
N SER A 147 -9.74 2.08 -1.86
CA SER A 147 -10.50 3.18 -2.48
C SER A 147 -11.51 2.74 -3.54
N MET A 148 -11.64 1.45 -3.81
CA MET A 148 -12.66 0.89 -4.69
C MET A 148 -14.02 0.87 -3.97
N SER A 149 -15.09 1.31 -4.63
CA SER A 149 -16.45 1.26 -4.09
C SER A 149 -16.94 -0.18 -3.89
N ALA A 150 -18.02 -0.36 -3.16
CA ALA A 150 -18.66 -1.68 -3.01
C ALA A 150 -19.17 -2.26 -4.34
N ALA A 151 -19.44 -1.41 -5.33
CA ALA A 151 -19.82 -1.78 -6.69
C ALA A 151 -18.63 -2.08 -7.62
N GLY A 152 -17.39 -2.07 -7.10
CA GLY A 152 -16.19 -2.32 -7.89
C GLY A 152 -15.66 -1.11 -8.69
N GLU A 153 -16.22 0.10 -8.47
CA GLU A 153 -15.82 1.29 -9.20
C GLU A 153 -14.62 1.98 -8.54
N PHE A 154 -13.57 2.28 -9.30
CA PHE A 154 -12.40 3.01 -8.85
C PHE A 154 -12.59 4.52 -9.01
N ILE A 155 -12.26 5.29 -7.96
CA ILE A 155 -12.34 6.77 -7.97
C ILE A 155 -11.52 7.39 -9.12
N ALA A 156 -10.39 6.78 -9.48
CA ALA A 156 -9.52 7.31 -10.52
C ALA A 156 -10.10 7.13 -11.94
N ARG A 157 -10.95 6.13 -12.19
CA ARG A 157 -11.51 5.87 -13.51
C ARG A 157 -12.31 7.05 -14.06
N PRO A 158 -13.39 7.51 -13.41
CA PRO A 158 -14.12 8.68 -13.90
C PRO A 158 -13.25 9.95 -13.92
N TRP A 159 -12.24 10.08 -13.06
CA TRP A 159 -11.31 11.20 -13.14
C TRP A 159 -10.50 11.20 -14.44
N ILE A 160 -9.96 10.06 -14.85
CA ILE A 160 -9.20 9.91 -16.11
C ILE A 160 -10.12 10.18 -17.32
N GLU A 161 -11.37 9.74 -17.24
CA GLU A 161 -12.40 9.95 -18.25
C GLU A 161 -12.95 11.41 -18.27
N GLY A 162 -12.50 12.28 -17.33
CA GLY A 162 -12.92 13.68 -17.24
C GLY A 162 -14.26 13.90 -16.52
N ASN A 163 -14.86 12.86 -15.96
CA ASN A 163 -16.10 12.94 -15.19
C ASN A 163 -15.81 13.32 -13.72
N TYR A 164 -15.51 14.61 -13.49
CA TYR A 164 -15.12 15.11 -12.16
C TYR A 164 -16.27 15.08 -11.15
N GLU A 165 -17.52 15.17 -11.60
CA GLU A 165 -18.68 15.05 -10.70
C GLU A 165 -18.74 13.65 -10.09
N ARG A 166 -18.70 12.61 -10.93
CA ARG A 166 -18.68 11.21 -10.44
C ARG A 166 -17.45 10.93 -9.55
N THR A 167 -16.31 11.50 -9.90
CA THR A 167 -15.09 11.40 -9.11
C THR A 167 -15.28 11.97 -7.70
N LEU A 168 -15.89 13.13 -7.57
CA LEU A 168 -16.19 13.76 -6.27
C LEU A 168 -17.25 12.98 -5.50
N TRP A 169 -18.27 12.46 -6.19
CA TRP A 169 -19.28 11.59 -5.59
C TRP A 169 -18.65 10.37 -4.94
N LEU A 170 -17.84 9.61 -5.69
CA LEU A 170 -17.14 8.42 -5.18
C LEU A 170 -16.21 8.75 -4.01
N THR A 171 -15.59 9.92 -4.04
CA THR A 171 -14.66 10.34 -2.98
C THR A 171 -15.38 10.74 -1.69
N PHE A 172 -16.51 11.44 -1.79
CA PHE A 172 -17.09 12.14 -0.66
C PHE A 172 -18.49 11.67 -0.25
N ALA A 173 -19.24 11.05 -1.16
CA ALA A 173 -20.62 10.63 -0.93
C ALA A 173 -20.80 9.10 -0.93
N GLU A 174 -20.03 8.36 -1.73
CA GLU A 174 -20.18 6.91 -1.85
C GLU A 174 -19.88 6.21 -0.52
N PRO A 175 -20.79 5.35 0.01
CA PRO A 175 -20.55 4.61 1.24
C PRO A 175 -19.48 3.55 1.07
N HIS A 176 -18.68 3.34 2.12
CA HIS A 176 -17.69 2.29 2.14
C HIS A 176 -17.85 1.43 3.41
N PRO A 177 -17.68 0.09 3.35
CA PRO A 177 -17.87 -0.79 4.50
C PRO A 177 -17.03 -0.42 5.73
N PHE A 178 -15.84 0.14 5.50
CA PHE A 178 -14.90 0.52 6.56
C PHE A 178 -14.97 1.99 6.96
N ASP A 179 -15.99 2.73 6.50
CA ASP A 179 -16.19 4.11 6.94
C ASP A 179 -16.42 4.16 8.47
N ARG A 180 -15.74 5.08 9.13
CA ARG A 180 -15.98 5.40 10.54
C ARG A 180 -17.35 6.05 10.72
N SER A 181 -17.89 6.00 11.94
CA SER A 181 -19.23 6.53 12.22
C SER A 181 -19.40 7.99 11.77
N GLU A 182 -18.41 8.84 12.00
CA GLU A 182 -18.41 10.24 11.56
C GLU A 182 -18.42 10.37 10.03
N GLU A 183 -17.61 9.55 9.34
CA GLU A 183 -17.57 9.55 7.87
C GLU A 183 -18.91 9.08 7.26
N LYS A 184 -19.55 8.09 7.86
CA LYS A 184 -20.88 7.63 7.42
C LYS A 184 -21.91 8.75 7.46
N VAL A 185 -21.90 9.53 8.54
CA VAL A 185 -22.80 10.69 8.70
C VAL A 185 -22.50 11.77 7.66
N GLU A 186 -21.22 12.15 7.48
CA GLU A 186 -20.84 13.17 6.51
C GLU A 186 -21.15 12.75 5.06
N LYS A 187 -20.90 11.49 4.72
CA LYS A 187 -21.25 10.93 3.41
C LYS A 187 -22.76 10.89 3.19
N GLN A 188 -23.55 10.59 4.23
CA GLN A 188 -25.00 10.62 4.16
C GLN A 188 -25.51 12.04 3.88
N ILE A 189 -24.99 13.06 4.57
CA ILE A 189 -25.33 14.47 4.32
C ILE A 189 -25.13 14.83 2.84
N LEU A 190 -23.99 14.41 2.26
CA LEU A 190 -23.70 14.70 0.87
C LEU A 190 -24.61 13.95 -0.11
N ARG A 191 -24.97 12.70 0.18
CA ARG A 191 -25.94 11.94 -0.65
C ARG A 191 -27.33 12.60 -0.65
N ASP A 192 -27.78 13.00 0.52
CA ASP A 192 -29.14 13.55 0.68
C ASP A 192 -29.29 14.96 0.10
N HIS A 193 -28.19 15.70 -0.02
CA HIS A 193 -28.20 17.10 -0.43
C HIS A 193 -27.23 17.41 -1.59
N TRP A 194 -26.88 16.41 -2.41
CA TRP A 194 -25.96 16.61 -3.54
C TRP A 194 -26.47 17.66 -4.50
N GLY A 195 -25.67 18.68 -4.77
CA GLY A 195 -26.05 19.85 -5.58
C GLY A 195 -26.54 21.04 -4.74
N ASP A 196 -27.12 20.82 -3.57
CA ASP A 196 -27.40 21.87 -2.58
C ASP A 196 -26.18 22.08 -1.66
N TRP A 197 -25.18 22.73 -2.20
CA TRP A 197 -23.88 22.92 -1.53
C TRP A 197 -23.97 23.79 -0.28
N GLN A 198 -24.94 24.70 -0.20
CA GLN A 198 -25.17 25.53 0.99
C GLN A 198 -25.64 24.67 2.18
N THR A 199 -26.61 23.81 1.94
CA THR A 199 -27.12 22.87 2.95
C THR A 199 -26.02 21.86 3.35
N CYS A 200 -25.28 21.32 2.38
CA CYS A 200 -24.12 20.45 2.67
C CYS A 200 -23.11 21.14 3.58
N LYS A 201 -22.70 22.37 3.24
CA LYS A 201 -21.74 23.17 4.02
C LYS A 201 -22.24 23.45 5.44
N ALA A 202 -23.52 23.76 5.61
CA ALA A 202 -24.12 24.05 6.93
C ALA A 202 -24.10 22.83 7.84
N LYS A 203 -24.36 21.63 7.30
CA LYS A 203 -24.46 20.38 8.06
C LYS A 203 -23.12 19.68 8.30
N LEU A 204 -22.11 19.88 7.43
CA LEU A 204 -20.81 19.23 7.56
C LEU A 204 -19.97 19.86 8.68
N SER A 205 -19.28 19.04 9.43
CA SER A 205 -18.25 19.43 10.39
C SER A 205 -17.04 20.12 9.69
N ARG A 206 -16.21 20.81 10.46
CA ARG A 206 -15.00 21.48 9.92
C ARG A 206 -13.98 20.44 9.48
N SER A 207 -13.88 20.22 8.17
CA SER A 207 -13.06 19.16 7.57
C SER A 207 -12.56 19.58 6.19
N HIS A 208 -11.65 18.77 5.61
CA HIS A 208 -11.22 18.95 4.22
C HIS A 208 -12.38 18.79 3.24
N ARG A 209 -13.29 17.85 3.47
CA ARG A 209 -14.52 17.64 2.70
C ARG A 209 -15.37 18.92 2.64
N ARG A 210 -15.63 19.53 3.81
CA ARG A 210 -16.34 20.80 3.90
C ARG A 210 -15.65 21.95 3.16
N SER A 211 -14.31 21.96 3.13
CA SER A 211 -13.54 22.97 2.36
C SER A 211 -13.81 22.86 0.85
N VAL A 212 -13.86 21.64 0.31
CA VAL A 212 -14.19 21.40 -1.11
C VAL A 212 -15.64 21.78 -1.40
N VAL A 213 -16.59 21.42 -0.53
CA VAL A 213 -18.00 21.83 -0.63
C VAL A 213 -18.16 23.35 -0.58
N THR A 214 -17.38 24.04 0.26
CA THR A 214 -17.39 25.52 0.32
C THR A 214 -17.04 26.15 -1.03
N TYR A 215 -16.10 25.57 -1.76
CA TYR A 215 -15.80 26.03 -3.12
C TYR A 215 -16.98 25.85 -4.07
N LEU A 216 -17.71 24.74 -3.97
CA LEU A 216 -18.89 24.49 -4.78
C LEU A 216 -20.07 25.40 -4.43
N CYS A 217 -20.12 25.99 -3.22
CA CYS A 217 -21.11 27.03 -2.92
C CYS A 217 -20.99 28.27 -3.84
N ASP A 218 -19.73 28.63 -4.21
CA ASP A 218 -19.47 29.78 -5.07
C ASP A 218 -19.47 29.40 -6.55
N LYS A 219 -19.13 28.14 -6.88
CA LYS A 219 -19.03 27.61 -8.23
C LYS A 219 -19.69 26.23 -8.33
N PRO A 220 -21.04 26.18 -8.36
CA PRO A 220 -21.81 24.94 -8.14
C PRO A 220 -21.55 23.79 -9.12
N THR A 221 -21.09 24.09 -10.33
CA THR A 221 -20.85 23.10 -11.42
C THR A 221 -19.37 22.95 -11.80
N ASP A 222 -18.47 23.71 -11.14
CA ASP A 222 -17.03 23.57 -11.39
C ASP A 222 -16.44 22.40 -10.59
N PHE A 223 -16.86 21.20 -10.94
CA PHE A 223 -16.38 19.96 -10.33
C PHE A 223 -14.86 19.74 -10.56
N ARG A 224 -14.33 20.20 -11.70
CA ARG A 224 -12.90 20.14 -11.98
C ARG A 224 -12.10 21.00 -11.01
N GLY A 225 -12.53 22.24 -10.78
CA GLY A 225 -11.91 23.13 -9.82
C GLY A 225 -12.04 22.62 -8.37
N ALA A 226 -13.18 21.98 -8.03
CA ALA A 226 -13.40 21.34 -6.75
C ALA A 226 -12.44 20.14 -6.56
N TRP A 227 -12.30 19.28 -7.57
CA TRP A 227 -11.35 18.16 -7.57
C TRP A 227 -9.89 18.61 -7.41
N ALA A 228 -9.51 19.70 -8.05
CA ALA A 228 -8.15 20.25 -7.91
C ALA A 228 -7.79 20.62 -6.45
N ARG A 229 -8.78 20.83 -5.57
CA ARG A 229 -8.61 21.11 -4.14
C ARG A 229 -8.49 19.87 -3.26
N VAL A 230 -8.81 18.69 -3.80
CA VAL A 230 -8.56 17.43 -3.09
C VAL A 230 -7.06 17.27 -2.90
N LYS A 231 -6.63 16.88 -1.68
CA LYS A 231 -5.21 16.71 -1.34
C LYS A 231 -4.48 15.86 -2.39
N VAL A 232 -3.30 16.30 -2.80
CA VAL A 232 -2.49 15.63 -3.83
C VAL A 232 -2.20 14.19 -3.44
N ASP A 233 -1.88 13.93 -2.16
CA ASP A 233 -1.59 12.57 -1.66
C ASP A 233 -2.77 11.62 -1.85
N LEU A 234 -4.01 12.09 -1.60
CA LEU A 234 -5.22 11.29 -1.83
C LEU A 234 -5.42 11.01 -3.33
N ARG A 235 -5.27 12.04 -4.16
CA ARG A 235 -5.39 11.85 -5.62
C ARG A 235 -4.35 10.87 -6.16
N SER A 236 -3.12 10.97 -5.68
CA SER A 236 -2.04 10.03 -6.03
C SER A 236 -2.35 8.60 -5.57
N LEU A 237 -2.93 8.44 -4.36
CA LEU A 237 -3.37 7.14 -3.85
C LEU A 237 -4.43 6.50 -4.75
N TYR A 238 -5.43 7.27 -5.19
CA TYR A 238 -6.49 6.78 -6.07
C TYR A 238 -5.97 6.35 -7.44
N LEU A 239 -5.07 7.15 -8.04
CA LEU A 239 -4.41 6.78 -9.30
C LEU A 239 -3.57 5.51 -9.15
N ALA A 240 -2.79 5.43 -8.07
CA ALA A 240 -1.96 4.27 -7.82
C ALA A 240 -2.78 2.98 -7.59
N ALA A 241 -3.96 3.08 -6.94
CA ALA A 241 -4.85 1.94 -6.78
C ALA A 241 -5.39 1.44 -8.12
N TYR A 242 -5.85 2.35 -8.99
CA TYR A 242 -6.35 1.98 -10.31
C TYR A 242 -5.25 1.46 -11.23
N GLN A 243 -4.08 2.07 -11.22
CA GLN A 243 -2.90 1.58 -11.94
C GLN A 243 -2.51 0.16 -11.51
N SER A 244 -2.58 -0.11 -10.20
CA SER A 244 -2.31 -1.45 -9.66
C SER A 244 -3.36 -2.47 -10.08
N PHE A 245 -4.62 -2.06 -10.20
CA PHE A 245 -5.68 -2.90 -10.74
C PHE A 245 -5.43 -3.26 -12.20
N LEU A 246 -5.14 -2.28 -13.06
CA LEU A 246 -4.82 -2.51 -14.46
C LEU A 246 -3.60 -3.43 -14.62
N TRP A 247 -2.60 -3.27 -13.77
CA TRP A 247 -1.44 -4.16 -13.76
C TRP A 247 -1.82 -5.61 -13.41
N ASN A 248 -2.70 -5.80 -12.42
CA ASN A 248 -3.20 -7.13 -12.08
C ASN A 248 -3.96 -7.75 -13.26
N GLU A 249 -4.83 -6.99 -13.94
CA GLU A 249 -5.56 -7.46 -15.14
C GLU A 249 -4.60 -7.88 -16.27
N MET A 250 -3.58 -7.07 -16.54
CA MET A 250 -2.53 -7.42 -17.52
C MET A 250 -1.80 -8.71 -17.14
N ALA A 251 -1.47 -8.87 -15.86
CA ALA A 251 -0.80 -10.07 -15.37
C ALA A 251 -1.70 -11.31 -15.48
N VAL A 252 -2.99 -11.19 -15.14
CA VAL A 252 -3.99 -12.25 -15.29
C VAL A 252 -4.08 -12.71 -16.73
N GLU A 253 -4.25 -11.75 -17.65
CA GLU A 253 -4.38 -12.05 -19.09
C GLU A 253 -3.11 -12.74 -19.60
N TYR A 254 -1.93 -12.17 -19.29
CA TYR A 254 -0.65 -12.75 -19.70
C TYR A 254 -0.46 -14.17 -19.20
N PHE A 255 -0.74 -14.45 -17.92
CA PHE A 255 -0.57 -15.79 -17.37
C PHE A 255 -1.54 -16.80 -17.99
N ARG A 256 -2.79 -16.39 -18.27
CA ARG A 256 -3.76 -17.24 -18.95
C ARG A 256 -3.39 -17.57 -20.39
N GLN A 257 -2.67 -16.64 -21.06
CA GLN A 257 -2.18 -16.88 -22.43
C GLN A 257 -1.01 -17.85 -22.49
N ILE A 258 -0.08 -17.79 -21.53
CA ILE A 258 1.18 -18.53 -21.62
C ILE A 258 1.26 -19.79 -20.78
N CYS A 259 0.45 -19.90 -19.72
CA CYS A 259 0.47 -21.05 -18.83
C CYS A 259 -0.60 -22.07 -19.25
N PRO A 260 -0.31 -23.37 -19.21
CA PRO A 260 -1.32 -24.41 -19.38
C PRO A 260 -2.44 -24.26 -18.35
N PRO A 261 -3.73 -24.38 -18.74
CA PRO A 261 -4.85 -24.19 -17.80
C PRO A 261 -4.78 -25.08 -16.55
N GLU A 262 -4.29 -26.31 -16.69
CA GLU A 262 -4.11 -27.28 -15.60
C GLU A 262 -3.03 -26.86 -14.59
N SER A 263 -2.11 -25.96 -14.98
CA SER A 263 -1.08 -25.40 -14.11
C SER A 263 -1.53 -24.15 -13.38
N LEU A 264 -2.77 -23.72 -13.55
CA LEU A 264 -3.36 -22.56 -12.92
C LEU A 264 -4.46 -22.94 -11.93
N MET A 265 -4.59 -22.14 -10.87
CA MET A 265 -5.63 -22.22 -9.86
C MET A 265 -6.14 -20.82 -9.54
N ASP A 266 -7.41 -20.56 -9.71
CA ASP A 266 -7.98 -19.25 -9.39
C ASP A 266 -8.09 -19.03 -7.87
N VAL A 267 -7.61 -17.87 -7.44
CA VAL A 267 -7.79 -17.32 -6.08
C VAL A 267 -8.63 -16.06 -6.20
N THR A 268 -9.69 -15.95 -5.41
CA THR A 268 -10.58 -14.79 -5.45
C THR A 268 -10.01 -13.65 -4.61
N LEU A 269 -9.64 -12.55 -5.28
CA LEU A 269 -9.35 -11.26 -4.68
C LEU A 269 -10.59 -10.35 -4.73
N LYS A 270 -10.53 -9.21 -4.07
CA LYS A 270 -11.60 -8.19 -4.09
C LYS A 270 -11.93 -7.70 -5.51
N THR A 271 -10.95 -7.71 -6.39
CA THR A 271 -11.09 -7.28 -7.80
C THR A 271 -11.56 -8.40 -8.74
N GLY A 272 -11.65 -9.64 -8.26
CA GLY A 272 -12.06 -10.79 -9.04
C GLY A 272 -11.12 -11.99 -8.89
N PRO A 273 -11.37 -13.10 -9.63
CA PRO A 273 -10.51 -14.27 -9.62
C PRO A 273 -9.20 -13.99 -10.38
N VAL A 274 -8.08 -14.34 -9.75
CA VAL A 274 -6.74 -14.24 -10.33
C VAL A 274 -6.03 -15.59 -10.31
N PRO A 275 -5.33 -15.99 -11.39
CA PRO A 275 -4.64 -17.28 -11.46
C PRO A 275 -3.38 -17.31 -10.59
N PHE A 276 -3.23 -18.34 -9.80
CA PHE A 276 -2.00 -18.71 -9.10
C PHE A 276 -1.41 -19.97 -9.73
N PHE A 277 -0.10 -20.17 -9.56
CA PHE A 277 0.61 -21.28 -10.18
C PHE A 277 0.47 -22.56 -9.33
N ARG A 278 0.19 -23.66 -10.02
CA ARG A 278 0.49 -25.00 -9.61
C ARG A 278 1.69 -25.49 -10.41
N GLU A 279 2.02 -26.71 -10.45
CA GLU A 279 3.14 -27.35 -11.15
C GLU A 279 3.46 -26.75 -12.55
N LEU A 280 4.12 -25.58 -12.58
CA LEU A 280 4.51 -24.95 -13.83
C LEU A 280 5.59 -25.79 -14.56
N PRO A 281 5.46 -25.96 -15.89
CA PRO A 281 6.54 -26.46 -16.72
C PRO A 281 7.80 -25.62 -16.56
N ASP A 282 8.97 -26.26 -16.60
CA ASP A 282 10.25 -25.57 -16.31
C ASP A 282 10.57 -24.45 -17.31
N ASP A 283 10.24 -24.61 -18.58
CA ASP A 283 10.40 -23.60 -19.62
C ASP A 283 9.51 -22.36 -19.36
N ILE A 284 8.26 -22.58 -18.99
CA ILE A 284 7.32 -21.48 -18.60
C ILE A 284 7.82 -20.79 -17.34
N ARG A 285 8.23 -21.55 -16.32
CA ARG A 285 8.78 -21.01 -15.08
C ARG A 285 9.99 -20.12 -15.33
N LEU A 286 10.95 -20.56 -16.16
CA LEU A 286 12.12 -19.76 -16.52
C LEU A 286 11.76 -18.49 -17.29
N LYS A 287 10.78 -18.57 -18.21
CA LYS A 287 10.26 -17.42 -18.93
C LYS A 287 9.66 -16.39 -17.98
N LEU A 288 8.84 -16.81 -17.02
CA LEU A 288 8.22 -15.92 -16.03
C LEU A 288 9.24 -15.28 -15.09
N GLN A 289 10.29 -16.01 -14.68
CA GLN A 289 11.35 -15.47 -13.83
C GLN A 289 12.17 -14.36 -14.51
N GLN A 290 12.26 -14.37 -15.84
CA GLN A 290 12.99 -13.36 -16.63
C GLN A 290 12.09 -12.21 -17.09
N MET A 291 10.76 -12.35 -16.92
CA MET A 291 9.80 -11.37 -17.37
C MET A 291 9.78 -10.14 -16.46
N SER A 292 9.61 -8.98 -17.06
CA SER A 292 9.27 -7.74 -16.37
C SER A 292 7.99 -7.17 -16.96
N LEU A 293 6.95 -7.07 -16.15
CA LEU A 293 5.69 -6.44 -16.53
C LEU A 293 5.65 -5.02 -15.97
N PRO A 294 5.68 -3.99 -16.83
CA PRO A 294 5.70 -2.61 -16.38
C PRO A 294 4.36 -2.16 -15.83
N LEU A 295 4.37 -1.18 -14.92
CA LEU A 295 3.14 -0.52 -14.47
C LEU A 295 2.54 0.31 -15.63
N PRO A 296 1.24 0.16 -15.95
CA PRO A 296 0.60 0.91 -17.04
C PRO A 296 0.70 2.42 -16.84
N SER A 297 1.05 3.14 -17.89
CA SER A 297 1.17 4.60 -17.87
C SER A 297 0.89 5.18 -19.25
N ALA A 298 0.10 6.25 -19.31
CA ALA A 298 -0.18 6.96 -20.55
C ALA A 298 1.07 7.55 -21.26
N ARG A 299 2.20 7.59 -20.58
CA ARG A 299 3.49 8.06 -21.14
C ARG A 299 4.40 6.92 -21.56
N GLN A 300 4.01 5.70 -21.30
CA GLN A 300 4.83 4.53 -21.61
C GLN A 300 4.82 4.27 -23.11
N LYS A 301 6.00 4.02 -23.65
CA LYS A 301 6.19 3.49 -24.98
C LYS A 301 6.77 2.09 -24.83
N LEU A 302 6.05 1.11 -25.33
CA LEU A 302 6.54 -0.27 -25.41
C LEU A 302 6.83 -0.61 -26.85
N ASP A 303 7.84 -1.43 -27.06
CA ASP A 303 8.06 -2.05 -28.38
C ASP A 303 6.90 -3.02 -28.66
N PRO A 304 6.47 -3.17 -29.93
CA PRO A 304 5.43 -4.11 -30.31
C PRO A 304 5.72 -5.52 -29.80
N GLY A 305 4.73 -6.17 -29.21
CA GLY A 305 4.88 -7.52 -28.68
C GLY A 305 3.81 -7.85 -27.62
N PRO A 306 3.80 -9.08 -27.09
CA PRO A 306 2.73 -9.58 -26.22
C PRO A 306 2.42 -8.71 -25.00
N ILE A 307 3.41 -7.96 -24.49
CA ILE A 307 3.19 -7.04 -23.35
C ILE A 307 2.57 -5.73 -23.82
N ALA A 308 2.89 -5.24 -25.03
CA ALA A 308 2.25 -4.06 -25.59
C ALA A 308 0.78 -4.34 -25.91
N ASP A 309 0.47 -5.51 -26.45
CA ASP A 309 -0.88 -5.96 -26.79
C ASP A 309 -1.82 -6.06 -25.55
N LEU A 310 -1.24 -6.18 -24.33
CA LEU A 310 -2.02 -6.18 -23.09
C LEU A 310 -2.42 -4.75 -22.61
N LEU A 311 -1.86 -3.70 -23.23
CA LEU A 311 -2.14 -2.31 -22.86
C LEU A 311 -3.21 -1.67 -23.76
N ASP A 312 -3.52 -2.28 -24.90
CA ASP A 312 -4.59 -1.87 -25.83
C ASP A 312 -5.95 -2.45 -25.40
#